data_56685e3210034ad407829dceafb3f731
#
_entry.id   56685e3210034ad407829dceafb3f731
#
_cell.length_a   1.000
_cell.length_b   1.000
_cell.length_c   1.000
_cell.angle_alpha   90.00
_cell.angle_beta   90.00
_cell.angle_gamma   90.00
#
_symmetry.space_group_name_H-M   'P 1'
#
loop_
_entity.id
_entity.type
_entity.pdbx_description
1 polymer ?
#
loop_
_entity_poly.entity_id
_entity_poly.type
_entity_poly.pdbx_seq_one_letter_code
_entity_poly.pdbx_strand_id
1 'polypeptide(L)'
;MFTYDRLLFLIDHLIWAILIIVFVFFIFQSEHFLTERNISNIMAAAAVLGVLVAGQTFVLISGNFDLSTESTLGMAALFGIWMIVPAGVPTNGNGILMNPYLSIILTLSMGAAIGYAIGCLITHGKMHNFIVTLASLIIIRGLMMAFTEGAPVSGFNNPRADVFYWLGHEKAFKVPGFGNIFVAVIATGLIYFICHLILKHHKFGRELYAIGGNREAAAALGINVDRRIRQVYLLSGLLAAVAGWMLAGRVVSVQSNLGEGFIFTVFAGAVIGGVSLQGGRGTMLGALGGVLLLSTIDRGLNLMHVSVFWIKVIQGMIILLAMLLDAQRVRLRELSNIATSEKKL
;
A
#
# COMPACT_ATOMS: atom_id res chain seq x y z
N MET A 1 30.80 17.11 10.91
CA MET A 1 29.68 17.42 10.01
C MET A 1 29.68 16.50 8.78
N PHE A 2 30.76 16.40 8.01
CA PHE A 2 30.83 15.54 6.79
C PHE A 2 30.58 14.04 7.02
N THR A 3 30.86 13.46 8.17
CA THR A 3 30.70 12.02 8.44
C THR A 3 29.24 11.66 8.74
N TYR A 4 28.49 12.54 9.37
CA TYR A 4 27.07 12.33 9.74
C TYR A 4 26.16 12.41 8.52
N ASP A 5 26.37 13.38 7.64
CA ASP A 5 25.57 13.54 6.42
C ASP A 5 25.76 12.36 5.46
N ARG A 6 26.98 11.81 5.40
CA ARG A 6 27.28 10.59 4.63
C ARG A 6 26.60 9.35 5.24
N LEU A 7 26.57 9.25 6.56
CA LEU A 7 25.89 8.12 7.24
C LEU A 7 24.38 8.18 7.02
N LEU A 8 23.76 9.35 7.12
CA LEU A 8 22.35 9.55 6.82
C LEU A 8 22.01 9.24 5.37
N PHE A 9 22.84 9.69 4.43
CA PHE A 9 22.69 9.36 3.01
C PHE A 9 22.77 7.84 2.76
N LEU A 10 23.72 7.15 3.38
CA LEU A 10 23.85 5.69 3.28
C LEU A 10 22.62 4.98 3.87
N ILE A 11 22.10 5.46 4.99
CA ILE A 11 20.91 4.89 5.63
C ILE A 11 19.67 5.07 4.76
N ASP A 12 19.51 6.22 4.10
CA ASP A 12 18.36 6.51 3.23
C ASP A 12 18.37 5.68 1.93
N HIS A 13 19.56 5.23 1.48
CA HIS A 13 19.72 4.40 0.29
C HIS A 13 19.94 2.92 0.60
N LEU A 14 20.03 2.54 1.88
CA LEU A 14 20.29 1.18 2.34
C LEU A 14 19.27 0.17 1.79
N ILE A 15 18.01 0.58 1.65
CA ILE A 15 16.95 -0.28 1.13
C ILE A 15 17.26 -0.83 -0.26
N TRP A 16 17.83 0.00 -1.15
CA TRP A 16 18.18 -0.42 -2.50
C TRP A 16 19.35 -1.40 -2.51
N ALA A 17 20.35 -1.19 -1.63
CA ALA A 17 21.44 -2.13 -1.45
C ALA A 17 20.95 -3.49 -0.91
N ILE A 18 20.07 -3.48 0.09
CA ILE A 18 19.46 -4.69 0.62
C ILE A 18 18.64 -5.42 -0.46
N LEU A 19 17.86 -4.68 -1.24
CA LEU A 19 17.09 -5.24 -2.35
C LEU A 19 18.00 -5.97 -3.35
N ILE A 20 19.12 -5.34 -3.75
CA ILE A 20 20.08 -5.96 -4.67
C ILE A 20 20.69 -7.22 -4.05
N ILE A 21 21.12 -7.17 -2.80
CA ILE A 21 21.69 -8.33 -2.09
C ILE A 21 20.70 -9.49 -2.04
N VAL A 22 19.45 -9.22 -1.65
CA VAL A 22 18.39 -10.24 -1.56
C VAL A 22 18.02 -10.77 -2.96
N PHE A 23 17.97 -9.91 -3.96
CA PHE A 23 17.72 -10.32 -5.33
C PHE A 23 18.81 -11.27 -5.84
N VAL A 24 20.08 -10.89 -5.63
CA VAL A 24 21.24 -11.74 -5.99
C VAL A 24 21.23 -13.05 -5.20
N PHE A 25 20.91 -13.02 -3.91
CA PHE A 25 20.78 -14.24 -3.10
C PHE A 25 19.79 -15.24 -3.73
N PHE A 26 18.60 -14.80 -4.12
CA PHE A 26 17.62 -15.70 -4.73
C PHE A 26 18.01 -16.20 -6.13
N ILE A 27 18.83 -15.46 -6.88
CA ILE A 27 19.40 -15.94 -8.15
C ILE A 27 20.23 -17.21 -7.92
N PHE A 28 21.02 -17.25 -6.84
CA PHE A 28 21.84 -18.43 -6.50
C PHE A 28 21.03 -19.57 -5.86
N GLN A 29 19.86 -19.26 -5.28
CA GLN A 29 19.04 -20.28 -4.60
C GLN A 29 18.05 -20.99 -5.52
N SER A 30 17.69 -20.43 -6.67
CA SER A 30 16.71 -21.02 -7.56
C SER A 30 17.00 -20.69 -9.02
N GLU A 31 17.18 -21.73 -9.83
CA GLU A 31 17.37 -21.60 -11.29
C GLU A 31 16.17 -20.93 -12.00
N HIS A 32 14.99 -20.99 -11.37
CA HIS A 32 13.77 -20.39 -11.92
C HIS A 32 13.57 -18.93 -11.50
N PHE A 33 14.45 -18.38 -10.66
CA PHE A 33 14.26 -17.03 -10.14
C PHE A 33 14.36 -15.93 -11.21
N LEU A 34 15.30 -16.04 -12.15
CA LEU A 34 15.47 -15.09 -13.27
C LEU A 34 14.57 -15.36 -14.47
N THR A 35 13.61 -16.29 -14.37
CA THR A 35 12.71 -16.53 -15.51
C THR A 35 11.82 -15.31 -15.76
N GLU A 36 11.58 -14.99 -17.04
CA GLU A 36 10.69 -13.89 -17.45
C GLU A 36 9.32 -13.95 -16.73
N ARG A 37 8.79 -15.17 -16.56
CA ARG A 37 7.52 -15.39 -15.85
C ARG A 37 7.60 -14.97 -14.39
N ASN A 38 8.69 -15.30 -13.69
CA ASN A 38 8.83 -14.96 -12.28
C ASN A 38 9.04 -13.45 -12.09
N ILE A 39 9.86 -12.81 -12.90
CA ILE A 39 10.07 -11.36 -12.86
C ILE A 39 8.75 -10.62 -13.11
N SER A 40 7.98 -11.03 -14.14
CA SER A 40 6.64 -10.48 -14.39
C SER A 40 5.72 -10.62 -13.18
N ASN A 41 5.76 -11.77 -12.50
CA ASN A 41 4.94 -12.02 -11.31
C ASN A 41 5.36 -11.19 -10.09
N ILE A 42 6.68 -10.99 -9.88
CA ILE A 42 7.19 -10.09 -8.84
C ILE A 42 6.67 -8.67 -9.08
N MET A 43 6.83 -8.15 -10.30
CA MET A 43 6.38 -6.81 -10.66
C MET A 43 4.86 -6.64 -10.49
N ALA A 44 4.07 -7.63 -10.93
CA ALA A 44 2.62 -7.57 -10.83
C ALA A 44 2.12 -7.68 -9.37
N ALA A 45 2.80 -8.45 -8.51
CA ALA A 45 2.50 -8.49 -7.08
C ALA A 45 2.88 -7.17 -6.40
N ALA A 46 4.08 -6.66 -6.72
CA ALA A 46 4.57 -5.38 -6.23
C ALA A 46 3.68 -4.21 -6.66
N ALA A 47 3.02 -4.28 -7.82
CA ALA A 47 2.13 -3.24 -8.30
C ALA A 47 0.94 -3.03 -7.37
N VAL A 48 0.21 -4.09 -7.02
CA VAL A 48 -0.96 -4.01 -6.12
C VAL A 48 -0.55 -3.52 -4.72
N LEU A 49 0.46 -4.16 -4.12
CA LEU A 49 0.98 -3.76 -2.80
C LEU A 49 1.53 -2.33 -2.83
N GLY A 50 2.19 -1.96 -3.93
CA GLY A 50 2.76 -0.64 -4.12
C GLY A 50 1.71 0.47 -4.03
N VAL A 51 0.57 0.31 -4.68
CA VAL A 51 -0.50 1.32 -4.60
C VAL A 51 -1.02 1.48 -3.18
N LEU A 52 -1.19 0.37 -2.43
CA LEU A 52 -1.56 0.44 -1.00
C LEU A 52 -0.50 1.16 -0.17
N VAL A 53 0.78 0.79 -0.37
CA VAL A 53 1.91 1.40 0.34
C VAL A 53 2.04 2.88 0.01
N ALA A 54 1.75 3.30 -1.22
CA ALA A 54 1.72 4.73 -1.57
C ALA A 54 0.68 5.49 -0.75
N GLY A 55 -0.55 4.97 -0.60
CA GLY A 55 -1.57 5.53 0.27
C GLY A 55 -1.13 5.58 1.74
N GLN A 56 -0.65 4.46 2.24
CA GLN A 56 -0.16 4.35 3.62
C GLN A 56 1.02 5.28 3.92
N THR A 57 1.87 5.54 2.94
CA THR A 57 3.00 6.47 3.07
C THR A 57 2.53 7.89 3.40
N PHE A 58 1.47 8.40 2.74
CA PHE A 58 0.89 9.70 3.08
C PHE A 58 0.32 9.71 4.50
N VAL A 59 -0.37 8.64 4.89
CA VAL A 59 -0.94 8.50 6.24
C VAL A 59 0.16 8.51 7.29
N LEU A 60 1.19 7.68 7.13
CA LEU A 60 2.31 7.59 8.07
C LEU A 60 3.10 8.90 8.16
N ILE A 61 3.42 9.55 7.04
CA ILE A 61 4.12 10.85 7.03
C ILE A 61 3.33 11.89 7.82
N SER A 62 1.98 11.85 7.80
CA SER A 62 1.14 12.75 8.58
C SER A 62 1.05 12.40 10.08
N GLY A 63 1.77 11.37 10.55
CA GLY A 63 1.73 10.89 11.94
C GLY A 63 0.45 10.12 12.29
N ASN A 64 -0.20 9.52 11.31
CA ASN A 64 -1.43 8.75 11.49
C ASN A 64 -1.24 7.29 11.05
N PHE A 65 -2.24 6.45 11.37
CA PHE A 65 -2.30 5.03 10.97
C PHE A 65 -3.62 4.76 10.26
N ASP A 66 -3.58 3.90 9.23
CA ASP A 66 -4.79 3.44 8.56
C ASP A 66 -4.75 1.91 8.41
N LEU A 67 -5.44 1.23 9.31
CA LEU A 67 -5.58 -0.23 9.29
C LEU A 67 -6.71 -0.69 8.34
N SER A 68 -7.59 0.21 7.92
CA SER A 68 -8.75 -0.12 7.10
C SER A 68 -8.43 -0.36 5.62
N THR A 69 -7.21 -0.03 5.17
CA THR A 69 -6.83 -0.06 3.75
C THR A 69 -7.00 -1.44 3.11
N GLU A 70 -6.72 -2.54 3.84
CA GLU A 70 -6.89 -3.90 3.31
C GLU A 70 -8.37 -4.28 3.13
N SER A 71 -9.24 -3.91 4.07
CA SER A 71 -10.68 -4.17 3.95
C SER A 71 -11.32 -3.25 2.93
N THR A 72 -10.87 -2.00 2.81
CA THR A 72 -11.30 -1.05 1.76
C THR A 72 -10.93 -1.57 0.38
N LEU A 73 -9.71 -2.11 0.20
CA LEU A 73 -9.30 -2.82 -1.02
C LEU A 73 -10.25 -3.98 -1.34
N GLY A 74 -10.50 -4.86 -0.36
CA GLY A 74 -11.37 -6.02 -0.53
C GLY A 74 -12.81 -5.62 -0.91
N MET A 75 -13.38 -4.62 -0.21
CA MET A 75 -14.71 -4.09 -0.49
C MET A 75 -14.77 -3.48 -1.90
N ALA A 76 -13.76 -2.71 -2.30
CA ALA A 76 -13.70 -2.12 -3.64
C ALA A 76 -13.65 -3.20 -4.74
N ALA A 77 -12.83 -4.23 -4.54
CA ALA A 77 -12.76 -5.37 -5.45
C ALA A 77 -14.10 -6.10 -5.57
N LEU A 78 -14.70 -6.42 -4.42
CA LEU A 78 -15.98 -7.13 -4.33
C LEU A 78 -17.12 -6.34 -4.98
N PHE A 79 -17.28 -5.08 -4.57
CA PHE A 79 -18.34 -4.20 -5.04
C PHE A 79 -18.21 -3.94 -6.55
N GLY A 80 -16.99 -3.74 -7.04
CA GLY A 80 -16.73 -3.53 -8.46
C GLY A 80 -17.15 -4.72 -9.32
N ILE A 81 -16.76 -5.96 -8.94
CA ILE A 81 -17.17 -7.16 -9.67
C ILE A 81 -18.68 -7.39 -9.54
N TRP A 82 -19.24 -7.26 -8.35
CA TRP A 82 -20.67 -7.44 -8.12
C TRP A 82 -21.52 -6.55 -9.03
N MET A 83 -21.13 -5.30 -9.24
CA MET A 83 -21.87 -4.39 -10.11
C MET A 83 -21.92 -4.83 -11.58
N ILE A 84 -20.91 -5.55 -12.07
CA ILE A 84 -20.83 -5.97 -13.48
C ILE A 84 -21.33 -7.41 -13.74
N VAL A 85 -21.50 -8.23 -12.70
CA VAL A 85 -21.99 -9.60 -12.81
C VAL A 85 -23.48 -9.60 -13.13
N PRO A 86 -23.98 -10.53 -14.00
CA PRO A 86 -25.41 -10.68 -14.29
C PRO A 86 -26.22 -11.07 -13.07
N ALA A 87 -27.49 -10.66 -13.03
CA ALA A 87 -28.47 -11.12 -12.06
C ALA A 87 -28.77 -12.61 -12.28
N GLY A 88 -28.94 -13.38 -11.19
CA GLY A 88 -29.38 -14.78 -11.25
C GLY A 88 -28.29 -15.82 -11.51
N VAL A 89 -27.01 -15.49 -11.36
CA VAL A 89 -25.93 -16.49 -11.40
C VAL A 89 -25.90 -17.25 -10.06
N PRO A 90 -26.09 -18.60 -10.06
CA PRO A 90 -26.31 -19.36 -8.82
C PRO A 90 -25.19 -19.30 -7.79
N THR A 91 -23.98 -18.91 -8.18
CA THR A 91 -22.78 -18.94 -7.33
C THR A 91 -22.39 -17.59 -6.75
N ASN A 92 -23.08 -16.48 -7.10
CA ASN A 92 -22.45 -15.17 -6.91
C ASN A 92 -23.33 -14.05 -6.37
N GLY A 93 -24.51 -14.37 -5.88
CA GLY A 93 -25.45 -13.31 -5.55
C GLY A 93 -25.93 -12.52 -6.80
N ASN A 94 -27.03 -11.83 -6.68
CA ASN A 94 -27.61 -11.10 -7.81
C ASN A 94 -26.80 -9.84 -8.14
N GLY A 95 -25.90 -9.91 -9.10
CA GLY A 95 -25.27 -8.73 -9.67
C GLY A 95 -26.31 -7.84 -10.38
N ILE A 96 -25.92 -6.64 -10.77
CA ILE A 96 -26.83 -5.66 -11.39
C ILE A 96 -26.51 -5.38 -12.86
N LEU A 97 -25.55 -6.09 -13.45
CA LEU A 97 -25.16 -5.98 -14.87
C LEU A 97 -24.90 -4.52 -15.31
N MET A 98 -24.27 -3.73 -14.46
CA MET A 98 -23.96 -2.32 -14.72
C MET A 98 -22.92 -2.15 -15.82
N ASN A 99 -22.89 -0.96 -16.41
CA ASN A 99 -21.80 -0.56 -17.31
C ASN A 99 -20.45 -0.60 -16.57
N PRO A 100 -19.42 -1.30 -17.09
CA PRO A 100 -18.15 -1.48 -16.38
C PRO A 100 -17.40 -0.17 -16.12
N TYR A 101 -17.51 0.84 -16.98
CA TYR A 101 -16.89 2.16 -16.75
C TYR A 101 -17.54 2.87 -15.56
N LEU A 102 -18.87 2.78 -15.45
CA LEU A 102 -19.60 3.33 -14.31
C LEU A 102 -19.27 2.57 -13.03
N SER A 103 -19.13 1.24 -13.11
CA SER A 103 -18.69 0.41 -11.99
C SER A 103 -17.32 0.84 -11.47
N ILE A 104 -16.35 1.12 -12.34
CA ILE A 104 -15.03 1.61 -11.97
C ILE A 104 -15.13 2.95 -11.21
N ILE A 105 -15.90 3.91 -11.77
CA ILE A 105 -16.08 5.23 -11.14
C ILE A 105 -16.71 5.09 -9.76
N LEU A 106 -17.74 4.27 -9.61
CA LEU A 106 -18.42 4.04 -8.34
C LEU A 106 -17.52 3.32 -7.33
N THR A 107 -16.71 2.35 -7.78
CA THR A 107 -15.73 1.65 -6.95
C THR A 107 -14.69 2.61 -6.38
N LEU A 108 -14.13 3.47 -7.22
CA LEU A 108 -13.15 4.47 -6.80
C LEU A 108 -13.77 5.51 -5.86
N SER A 109 -14.98 5.97 -6.19
CA SER A 109 -15.73 6.92 -5.36
C SER A 109 -16.07 6.34 -3.99
N MET A 110 -16.43 5.05 -3.92
CA MET A 110 -16.71 4.35 -2.67
C MET A 110 -15.46 4.29 -1.78
N GLY A 111 -14.29 3.89 -2.34
CA GLY A 111 -13.06 3.87 -1.55
C GLY A 111 -12.67 5.26 -1.04
N ALA A 112 -12.79 6.30 -1.86
CA ALA A 112 -12.57 7.68 -1.46
C ALA A 112 -13.55 8.12 -0.37
N ALA A 113 -14.84 7.75 -0.47
CA ALA A 113 -15.87 8.04 0.52
C ALA A 113 -15.60 7.35 1.86
N ILE A 114 -15.21 6.07 1.83
CA ILE A 114 -14.82 5.32 3.05
C ILE A 114 -13.64 6.04 3.73
N GLY A 115 -12.57 6.33 2.99
CA GLY A 115 -11.42 7.03 3.55
C GLY A 115 -11.80 8.41 4.10
N TYR A 116 -12.60 9.19 3.38
CA TYR A 116 -13.08 10.48 3.85
C TYR A 116 -13.93 10.39 5.12
N ALA A 117 -14.82 9.40 5.21
CA ALA A 117 -15.63 9.15 6.40
C ALA A 117 -14.75 8.82 7.63
N ILE A 118 -13.74 7.96 7.46
CA ILE A 118 -12.74 7.65 8.48
C ILE A 118 -12.01 8.93 8.92
N GLY A 119 -11.54 9.73 7.97
CA GLY A 119 -10.92 11.03 8.26
C GLY A 119 -11.83 11.99 9.01
N CYS A 120 -13.13 12.00 8.73
CA CYS A 120 -14.13 12.78 9.46
C CYS A 120 -14.32 12.26 10.90
N LEU A 121 -14.41 10.95 11.12
CA LEU A 121 -14.50 10.37 12.45
C LEU A 121 -13.30 10.74 13.33
N ILE A 122 -12.09 10.70 12.76
CA ILE A 122 -10.86 11.08 13.46
C ILE A 122 -10.83 12.57 13.80
N THR A 123 -11.20 13.43 12.84
CA THR A 123 -11.05 14.89 13.01
C THR A 123 -12.20 15.55 13.74
N HIS A 124 -13.46 15.29 13.33
CA HIS A 124 -14.64 15.84 13.98
C HIS A 124 -15.00 15.08 15.26
N GLY A 125 -14.89 13.74 15.23
CA GLY A 125 -15.13 12.91 16.41
C GLY A 125 -14.02 12.98 17.46
N LYS A 126 -12.87 13.57 17.11
CA LYS A 126 -11.66 13.63 17.96
C LYS A 126 -11.23 12.25 18.47
N MET A 127 -11.47 11.22 17.66
CA MET A 127 -11.22 9.83 18.02
C MET A 127 -9.78 9.45 17.66
N HIS A 128 -9.23 8.49 18.39
CA HIS A 128 -7.89 7.99 18.13
C HIS A 128 -7.87 7.23 16.79
N ASN A 129 -6.95 7.59 15.90
CA ASN A 129 -6.87 7.07 14.52
C ASN A 129 -6.75 5.54 14.46
N PHE A 130 -5.93 4.95 15.34
CA PHE A 130 -5.75 3.49 15.40
C PHE A 130 -7.08 2.76 15.69
N ILE A 131 -7.87 3.26 16.67
CA ILE A 131 -9.13 2.63 17.06
C ILE A 131 -10.17 2.77 15.95
N VAL A 132 -10.28 3.96 15.34
CA VAL A 132 -11.24 4.20 14.24
C VAL A 132 -10.93 3.31 13.04
N THR A 133 -9.66 3.23 12.63
CA THR A 133 -9.28 2.44 11.45
C THR A 133 -9.35 0.95 11.71
N LEU A 134 -9.06 0.48 12.92
CA LEU A 134 -9.25 -0.92 13.33
C LEU A 134 -10.73 -1.29 13.34
N ALA A 135 -11.59 -0.44 13.92
CA ALA A 135 -13.04 -0.66 13.90
C ALA A 135 -13.57 -0.67 12.46
N SER A 136 -13.12 0.27 11.61
CA SER A 136 -13.49 0.32 10.20
C SER A 136 -13.06 -0.94 9.44
N LEU A 137 -11.84 -1.46 9.71
CA LEU A 137 -11.38 -2.73 9.14
C LEU A 137 -12.36 -3.85 9.43
N ILE A 138 -12.78 -4.00 10.69
CA ILE A 138 -13.69 -5.07 11.13
C ILE A 138 -15.09 -4.86 10.54
N ILE A 139 -15.61 -3.63 10.58
CA ILE A 139 -16.95 -3.29 10.04
C ILE A 139 -17.00 -3.59 8.54
N ILE A 140 -16.03 -3.09 7.77
CA ILE A 140 -16.00 -3.26 6.31
C ILE A 140 -15.88 -4.76 5.97
N ARG A 141 -15.01 -5.50 6.68
CA ARG A 141 -14.85 -6.93 6.49
C ARG A 141 -16.16 -7.68 6.81
N GLY A 142 -16.83 -7.34 7.91
CA GLY A 142 -18.12 -7.89 8.27
C GLY A 142 -19.21 -7.60 7.24
N LEU A 143 -19.25 -6.37 6.69
CA LEU A 143 -20.16 -6.00 5.61
C LEU A 143 -19.91 -6.81 4.34
N MET A 144 -18.65 -7.05 3.97
CA MET A 144 -18.31 -7.91 2.83
C MET A 144 -18.85 -9.32 3.01
N MET A 145 -18.65 -9.91 4.20
CA MET A 145 -19.15 -11.25 4.52
C MET A 145 -20.68 -11.31 4.52
N ALA A 146 -21.33 -10.32 5.14
CA ALA A 146 -22.81 -10.24 5.20
C ALA A 146 -23.41 -10.05 3.81
N PHE A 147 -22.78 -9.22 2.95
CA PHE A 147 -23.26 -8.94 1.60
C PHE A 147 -23.18 -10.15 0.67
N THR A 148 -22.16 -11.01 0.85
CA THR A 148 -21.93 -12.18 -0.01
C THR A 148 -22.38 -13.49 0.63
N GLU A 149 -22.85 -13.48 1.88
CA GLU A 149 -23.10 -14.69 2.67
C GLU A 149 -21.89 -15.65 2.68
N GLY A 150 -20.68 -15.06 2.58
CA GLY A 150 -19.42 -15.80 2.49
C GLY A 150 -19.10 -16.40 1.11
N ALA A 151 -20.00 -16.29 0.14
CA ALA A 151 -19.77 -16.80 -1.21
C ALA A 151 -18.82 -15.90 -2.01
N PRO A 152 -17.97 -16.47 -2.90
CA PRO A 152 -17.15 -15.68 -3.78
C PRO A 152 -17.99 -15.01 -4.89
N VAL A 153 -17.64 -13.79 -5.28
CA VAL A 153 -18.21 -13.13 -6.46
C VAL A 153 -17.25 -13.30 -7.63
N SER A 154 -17.71 -13.92 -8.70
CA SER A 154 -16.88 -14.23 -9.87
C SER A 154 -17.45 -13.63 -11.15
N GLY A 155 -16.59 -13.04 -11.95
CA GLY A 155 -16.93 -12.48 -13.26
C GLY A 155 -16.52 -13.37 -14.43
N PHE A 156 -16.24 -14.67 -14.21
CA PHE A 156 -15.91 -15.61 -15.28
C PHE A 156 -16.97 -15.61 -16.39
N ASN A 157 -16.53 -15.69 -17.64
CA ASN A 157 -17.38 -15.74 -18.84
C ASN A 157 -18.29 -14.51 -19.05
N ASN A 158 -17.96 -13.37 -18.47
CA ASN A 158 -18.68 -12.12 -18.69
C ASN A 158 -17.83 -11.17 -19.56
N PRO A 159 -18.22 -10.88 -20.82
CA PRO A 159 -17.46 -9.95 -21.68
C PRO A 159 -17.32 -8.53 -21.11
N ARG A 160 -18.25 -8.11 -20.24
CA ARG A 160 -18.13 -6.80 -19.56
C ARG A 160 -17.05 -6.80 -18.49
N ALA A 161 -16.69 -7.96 -17.97
CA ALA A 161 -15.63 -8.10 -16.99
C ALA A 161 -14.25 -7.78 -17.59
N ASP A 162 -14.04 -7.97 -18.87
CA ASP A 162 -12.76 -7.68 -19.54
C ASP A 162 -12.36 -6.22 -19.37
N VAL A 163 -13.29 -5.28 -19.47
CA VAL A 163 -13.03 -3.86 -19.24
C VAL A 163 -12.64 -3.60 -17.78
N PHE A 164 -13.31 -4.28 -16.83
CA PHE A 164 -12.98 -4.15 -15.43
C PHE A 164 -11.64 -4.83 -15.09
N TYR A 165 -11.36 -5.97 -15.71
CA TYR A 165 -10.12 -6.73 -15.47
C TYR A 165 -8.89 -6.13 -16.16
N TRP A 166 -9.09 -5.24 -17.13
CA TRP A 166 -8.02 -4.65 -17.94
C TRP A 166 -6.84 -4.14 -17.09
N LEU A 167 -7.11 -3.40 -16.01
CA LEU A 167 -6.03 -2.83 -15.19
C LEU A 167 -5.18 -3.90 -14.50
N GLY A 168 -5.77 -5.00 -14.05
CA GLY A 168 -5.08 -6.04 -13.28
C GLY A 168 -4.46 -7.14 -14.13
N HIS A 169 -5.04 -7.46 -15.29
CA HIS A 169 -4.71 -8.65 -16.08
C HIS A 169 -4.02 -8.35 -17.42
N GLU A 170 -4.28 -7.17 -17.99
CA GLU A 170 -3.80 -6.87 -19.34
C GLU A 170 -2.28 -6.68 -19.37
N LYS A 171 -1.67 -7.25 -20.43
CA LYS A 171 -0.25 -7.14 -20.72
C LYS A 171 -0.02 -5.95 -21.63
N ALA A 172 0.71 -4.93 -21.16
CA ALA A 172 1.00 -3.76 -21.97
C ALA A 172 1.99 -4.08 -23.10
N PHE A 173 3.12 -4.71 -22.76
CA PHE A 173 4.14 -5.14 -23.71
C PHE A 173 5.05 -6.19 -23.07
N LYS A 174 5.86 -6.88 -23.92
CA LYS A 174 6.85 -7.84 -23.49
C LYS A 174 8.25 -7.25 -23.64
N VAL A 175 9.06 -7.36 -22.57
CA VAL A 175 10.48 -6.98 -22.59
C VAL A 175 11.33 -8.24 -22.54
N PRO A 176 12.23 -8.47 -23.54
CA PRO A 176 13.12 -9.62 -23.50
C PRO A 176 13.95 -9.65 -22.21
N GLY A 177 14.00 -10.80 -21.55
CA GLY A 177 14.69 -10.98 -20.26
C GLY A 177 13.90 -10.56 -19.02
N PHE A 178 12.90 -9.69 -19.15
CA PHE A 178 12.02 -9.25 -18.03
C PHE A 178 10.60 -9.83 -18.12
N GLY A 179 10.20 -10.32 -19.29
CA GLY A 179 8.89 -10.90 -19.51
C GLY A 179 7.79 -9.87 -19.80
N ASN A 180 6.55 -10.19 -19.40
CA ASN A 180 5.40 -9.33 -19.66
C ASN A 180 5.30 -8.22 -18.62
N ILE A 181 5.22 -6.99 -19.10
CA ILE A 181 4.88 -5.82 -18.27
C ILE A 181 3.37 -5.65 -18.28
N PHE A 182 2.74 -5.79 -17.11
CA PHE A 182 1.31 -5.59 -16.97
C PHE A 182 0.95 -4.11 -16.89
N VAL A 183 -0.24 -3.75 -17.33
CA VAL A 183 -0.77 -2.38 -17.23
C VAL A 183 -0.74 -1.89 -15.77
N ALA A 184 -1.02 -2.78 -14.81
CA ALA A 184 -0.92 -2.49 -13.39
C ALA A 184 0.47 -1.96 -12.96
N VAL A 185 1.55 -2.49 -13.53
CA VAL A 185 2.92 -2.05 -13.21
C VAL A 185 3.15 -0.61 -13.67
N ILE A 186 2.70 -0.30 -14.90
CA ILE A 186 2.80 1.05 -15.47
C ILE A 186 1.97 2.05 -14.66
N ALA A 187 0.73 1.67 -14.34
CA ALA A 187 -0.17 2.48 -13.53
C ALA A 187 0.43 2.77 -12.14
N THR A 188 1.03 1.75 -11.50
CA THR A 188 1.71 1.92 -10.21
C THR A 188 2.92 2.84 -10.34
N GLY A 189 3.73 2.69 -11.36
CA GLY A 189 4.86 3.61 -11.64
C GLY A 189 4.40 5.06 -11.79
N LEU A 190 3.30 5.28 -12.52
CA LEU A 190 2.69 6.60 -12.68
C LEU A 190 2.15 7.16 -11.35
N ILE A 191 1.47 6.33 -10.57
CA ILE A 191 0.98 6.70 -9.23
C ILE A 191 2.14 7.10 -8.33
N TYR A 192 3.22 6.31 -8.28
CA TYR A 192 4.40 6.64 -7.49
C TYR A 192 5.06 7.94 -7.94
N PHE A 193 5.15 8.16 -9.24
CA PHE A 193 5.69 9.39 -9.81
C PHE A 193 4.85 10.61 -9.39
N ILE A 194 3.53 10.55 -9.56
CA ILE A 194 2.62 11.63 -9.14
C ILE A 194 2.69 11.85 -7.64
N CYS A 195 2.63 10.79 -6.84
CA CYS A 195 2.70 10.87 -5.38
C CYS A 195 4.06 11.43 -4.92
N HIS A 196 5.17 11.07 -5.57
CA HIS A 196 6.49 11.63 -5.31
C HIS A 196 6.52 13.13 -5.57
N LEU A 197 5.97 13.60 -6.70
CA LEU A 197 5.89 15.02 -7.02
C LEU A 197 5.03 15.79 -6.01
N ILE A 198 3.90 15.21 -5.59
CA ILE A 198 3.02 15.81 -4.59
C ILE A 198 3.76 15.94 -3.24
N LEU A 199 4.42 14.90 -2.76
CA LEU A 199 5.15 14.96 -1.50
C LEU A 199 6.33 15.92 -1.53
N LYS A 200 7.09 15.95 -2.64
CA LYS A 200 8.33 16.72 -2.74
C LYS A 200 8.11 18.19 -3.08
N HIS A 201 7.16 18.50 -3.98
CA HIS A 201 7.03 19.83 -4.57
C HIS A 201 5.73 20.55 -4.23
N HIS A 202 4.65 19.82 -3.91
CA HIS A 202 3.37 20.46 -3.66
C HIS A 202 3.24 20.94 -2.21
N LYS A 203 2.45 21.99 -1.97
CA LYS A 203 2.15 22.55 -0.64
C LYS A 203 1.57 21.48 0.29
N PHE A 204 0.70 20.61 -0.22
CA PHE A 204 0.10 19.50 0.51
C PHE A 204 1.16 18.60 1.15
N GLY A 205 2.17 18.16 0.38
CA GLY A 205 3.26 17.31 0.91
C GLY A 205 4.04 17.99 2.03
N ARG A 206 4.44 19.26 1.82
CA ARG A 206 5.18 20.01 2.86
C ARG A 206 4.38 20.16 4.17
N GLU A 207 3.08 20.41 4.07
CA GLU A 207 2.20 20.49 5.23
C GLU A 207 2.05 19.14 5.95
N LEU A 208 2.05 18.01 5.21
CA LEU A 208 2.03 16.68 5.84
C LEU A 208 3.29 16.40 6.64
N TYR A 209 4.47 16.74 6.12
CA TYR A 209 5.72 16.60 6.88
C TYR A 209 5.73 17.48 8.12
N ALA A 210 5.19 18.71 8.03
CA ALA A 210 5.07 19.60 9.18
C ALA A 210 4.12 19.04 10.25
N ILE A 211 2.95 18.54 9.84
CA ILE A 211 1.95 17.94 10.74
C ILE A 211 2.52 16.70 11.44
N GLY A 212 3.17 15.81 10.70
CA GLY A 212 3.77 14.60 11.26
C GLY A 212 4.99 14.89 12.14
N GLY A 213 5.69 16.00 11.90
CA GLY A 213 6.81 16.43 12.75
C GLY A 213 6.37 17.00 14.09
N ASN A 214 5.41 17.92 14.07
CA ASN A 214 4.77 18.46 15.27
C ASN A 214 3.41 19.07 14.91
N ARG A 215 2.35 18.39 15.33
CA ARG A 215 0.97 18.79 15.03
C ARG A 215 0.59 20.14 15.59
N GLU A 216 1.03 20.46 16.81
CA GLU A 216 0.71 21.72 17.49
C GLU A 216 1.44 22.89 16.82
N ALA A 217 2.73 22.73 16.54
CA ALA A 217 3.52 23.73 15.82
C ALA A 217 2.96 23.98 14.41
N ALA A 218 2.56 22.94 13.69
CA ALA A 218 1.95 23.07 12.37
C ALA A 218 0.64 23.88 12.44
N ALA A 219 -0.21 23.62 13.45
CA ALA A 219 -1.44 24.36 13.66
C ALA A 219 -1.16 25.84 14.01
N ALA A 220 -0.15 26.13 14.86
CA ALA A 220 0.26 27.49 15.21
C ALA A 220 0.76 28.29 13.99
N LEU A 221 1.32 27.61 12.97
CA LEU A 221 1.72 28.21 11.70
C LEU A 221 0.54 28.37 10.70
N GLY A 222 -0.70 28.15 11.14
CA GLY A 222 -1.90 28.34 10.34
C GLY A 222 -2.23 27.19 9.39
N ILE A 223 -1.61 26.01 9.54
CA ILE A 223 -1.95 24.82 8.77
C ILE A 223 -3.28 24.24 9.29
N ASN A 224 -4.25 24.07 8.40
CA ASN A 224 -5.51 23.41 8.78
C ASN A 224 -5.29 21.90 8.86
N VAL A 225 -4.84 21.43 10.03
CA VAL A 225 -4.46 20.03 10.28
C VAL A 225 -5.61 19.07 9.97
N ASP A 226 -6.82 19.35 10.47
CA ASP A 226 -7.97 18.47 10.32
C ASP A 226 -8.39 18.31 8.84
N ARG A 227 -8.35 19.41 8.07
CA ARG A 227 -8.59 19.33 6.62
C ARG A 227 -7.55 18.45 5.93
N ARG A 228 -6.27 18.55 6.29
CA ARG A 228 -5.20 17.74 5.70
C ARG A 228 -5.35 16.28 6.06
N ILE A 229 -5.68 15.95 7.31
CA ILE A 229 -5.94 14.58 7.72
C ILE A 229 -7.08 13.96 6.92
N ARG A 230 -8.24 14.65 6.78
CA ARG A 230 -9.34 14.16 5.94
C ARG A 230 -8.92 13.90 4.49
N GLN A 231 -8.12 14.79 3.91
CA GLN A 231 -7.59 14.61 2.55
C GLN A 231 -6.64 13.41 2.43
N VAL A 232 -5.82 13.16 3.44
CA VAL A 232 -4.91 12.00 3.48
C VAL A 232 -5.69 10.70 3.52
N TYR A 233 -6.71 10.59 4.38
CA TYR A 233 -7.54 9.39 4.45
C TYR A 233 -8.38 9.20 3.18
N LEU A 234 -8.91 10.27 2.58
CA LEU A 234 -9.58 10.21 1.28
C LEU A 234 -8.64 9.64 0.21
N LEU A 235 -7.40 10.12 0.15
CA LEU A 235 -6.38 9.63 -0.80
C LEU A 235 -6.01 8.17 -0.52
N SER A 236 -5.85 7.78 0.75
CA SER A 236 -5.59 6.40 1.16
C SER A 236 -6.71 5.46 0.69
N GLY A 237 -7.97 5.83 0.95
CA GLY A 237 -9.13 5.04 0.52
C GLY A 237 -9.28 4.97 -1.00
N LEU A 238 -9.00 6.04 -1.72
CA LEU A 238 -8.98 6.06 -3.19
C LEU A 238 -7.92 5.09 -3.72
N LEU A 239 -6.69 5.15 -3.19
CA LEU A 239 -5.60 4.27 -3.61
C LEU A 239 -5.88 2.82 -3.21
N ALA A 240 -6.52 2.57 -2.07
CA ALA A 240 -6.98 1.24 -1.69
C ALA A 240 -8.01 0.70 -2.69
N ALA A 241 -8.93 1.53 -3.18
CA ALA A 241 -9.89 1.13 -4.22
C ALA A 241 -9.21 0.86 -5.57
N VAL A 242 -8.20 1.64 -5.97
CA VAL A 242 -7.39 1.35 -7.17
C VAL A 242 -6.68 0.01 -7.03
N ALA A 243 -6.06 -0.26 -5.88
CA ALA A 243 -5.41 -1.54 -5.60
C ALA A 243 -6.42 -2.70 -5.61
N GLY A 244 -7.63 -2.48 -5.09
CA GLY A 244 -8.75 -3.42 -5.14
C GLY A 244 -9.18 -3.73 -6.57
N TRP A 245 -9.31 -2.72 -7.41
CA TRP A 245 -9.60 -2.88 -8.83
C TRP A 245 -8.50 -3.67 -9.55
N MET A 246 -7.22 -3.34 -9.32
CA MET A 246 -6.08 -4.10 -9.86
C MET A 246 -6.12 -5.57 -9.43
N LEU A 247 -6.36 -5.81 -8.13
CA LEU A 247 -6.36 -7.17 -7.59
C LEU A 247 -7.54 -7.99 -8.11
N ALA A 248 -8.74 -7.39 -8.20
CA ALA A 248 -9.91 -8.01 -8.79
C ALA A 248 -9.66 -8.47 -10.24
N GLY A 249 -9.04 -7.61 -11.05
CA GLY A 249 -8.66 -7.96 -12.42
C GLY A 249 -7.65 -9.12 -12.50
N ARG A 250 -6.86 -9.31 -11.45
CA ARG A 250 -5.85 -10.36 -11.40
C ARG A 250 -6.40 -11.72 -10.94
N VAL A 251 -7.31 -11.72 -9.95
CA VAL A 251 -7.84 -12.97 -9.36
C VAL A 251 -9.13 -13.44 -10.01
N VAL A 252 -9.84 -12.55 -10.72
CA VAL A 252 -11.10 -12.80 -11.47
C VAL A 252 -12.27 -13.26 -10.59
N SER A 253 -12.01 -13.81 -9.41
CA SER A 253 -12.99 -14.24 -8.41
C SER A 253 -12.60 -13.62 -7.06
N VAL A 254 -13.48 -12.82 -6.48
CA VAL A 254 -13.24 -12.10 -5.24
C VAL A 254 -13.97 -12.80 -4.09
N GLN A 255 -13.19 -13.24 -3.11
CA GLN A 255 -13.70 -13.77 -1.84
C GLN A 255 -13.82 -12.65 -0.81
N SER A 256 -14.69 -12.84 0.19
CA SER A 256 -14.90 -11.85 1.26
C SER A 256 -13.68 -11.60 2.14
N ASN A 257 -12.69 -12.50 2.13
CA ASN A 257 -11.40 -12.34 2.83
C ASN A 257 -10.28 -11.80 1.93
N LEU A 258 -10.57 -11.33 0.72
CA LEU A 258 -9.56 -10.78 -0.18
C LEU A 258 -8.80 -9.64 0.49
N GLY A 259 -7.47 -9.67 0.39
CA GLY A 259 -6.59 -8.68 1.00
C GLY A 259 -6.31 -8.88 2.49
N GLU A 260 -6.86 -9.93 3.13
CA GLU A 260 -6.62 -10.20 4.54
C GLU A 260 -5.13 -10.42 4.84
N GLY A 261 -4.62 -9.67 5.82
CA GLY A 261 -3.20 -9.68 6.20
C GLY A 261 -2.32 -8.76 5.36
N PHE A 262 -2.83 -8.10 4.31
CA PHE A 262 -2.04 -7.15 3.50
C PHE A 262 -1.57 -5.97 4.32
N ILE A 263 -2.33 -5.57 5.35
CA ILE A 263 -1.99 -4.43 6.20
C ILE A 263 -0.59 -4.57 6.80
N PHE A 264 -0.23 -5.76 7.26
CA PHE A 264 1.10 -5.99 7.84
C PHE A 264 2.21 -5.82 6.80
N THR A 265 2.02 -6.34 5.58
CA THR A 265 2.97 -6.19 4.48
C THR A 265 3.06 -4.74 4.00
N VAL A 266 1.93 -4.00 4.01
CA VAL A 266 1.87 -2.58 3.64
C VAL A 266 2.65 -1.73 4.65
N PHE A 267 2.44 -1.93 5.95
CA PHE A 267 3.23 -1.25 6.98
C PHE A 267 4.71 -1.60 6.88
N ALA A 268 5.03 -2.89 6.75
CA ALA A 268 6.42 -3.33 6.60
C ALA A 268 7.07 -2.68 5.39
N GLY A 269 6.41 -2.66 4.23
CA GLY A 269 6.93 -2.03 3.02
C GLY A 269 7.24 -0.55 3.20
N ALA A 270 6.33 0.19 3.84
CA ALA A 270 6.55 1.60 4.13
C ALA A 270 7.71 1.82 5.11
N VAL A 271 7.74 1.09 6.24
CA VAL A 271 8.74 1.27 7.32
C VAL A 271 10.13 0.82 6.88
N ILE A 272 10.26 -0.34 6.24
CA ILE A 272 11.52 -0.82 5.67
C ILE A 272 12.04 0.17 4.63
N GLY A 273 11.12 0.77 3.85
CA GLY A 273 11.39 1.85 2.91
C GLY A 273 11.79 3.18 3.56
N GLY A 274 11.86 3.25 4.90
CA GLY A 274 12.32 4.42 5.65
C GLY A 274 11.23 5.45 5.97
N VAL A 275 9.94 5.07 5.86
CA VAL A 275 8.83 5.90 6.33
C VAL A 275 8.70 5.72 7.83
N SER A 276 8.73 6.82 8.59
CA SER A 276 8.66 6.79 10.04
C SER A 276 7.25 6.55 10.55
N LEU A 277 7.10 5.68 11.52
CA LEU A 277 5.83 5.46 12.24
C LEU A 277 5.43 6.64 13.12
N GLN A 278 6.39 7.46 13.53
CA GLN A 278 6.13 8.67 14.33
C GLN A 278 5.69 9.86 13.47
N GLY A 279 5.74 9.74 12.14
CA GLY A 279 5.43 10.82 11.20
C GLY A 279 6.61 11.72 10.84
N GLY A 280 6.34 12.70 9.98
CA GLY A 280 7.27 13.74 9.57
C GLY A 280 8.45 13.30 8.72
N ARG A 281 8.55 12.01 8.34
CA ARG A 281 9.69 11.46 7.58
C ARG A 281 9.27 10.32 6.68
N GLY A 282 9.98 10.18 5.56
CA GLY A 282 9.77 9.13 4.58
C GLY A 282 9.78 9.67 3.15
N THR A 283 9.93 8.77 2.19
CA THR A 283 9.90 9.12 0.77
C THR A 283 9.13 8.06 -0.02
N MET A 284 8.49 8.47 -1.12
CA MET A 284 7.82 7.52 -2.00
C MET A 284 8.79 6.52 -2.62
N LEU A 285 10.01 6.95 -2.99
CA LEU A 285 11.01 6.06 -3.57
C LEU A 285 11.51 5.02 -2.57
N GLY A 286 11.70 5.43 -1.30
CA GLY A 286 12.03 4.49 -0.24
C GLY A 286 10.93 3.45 -0.04
N ALA A 287 9.67 3.89 0.06
CA ALA A 287 8.51 3.01 0.18
C ALA A 287 8.40 2.02 -1.00
N LEU A 288 8.69 2.46 -2.23
CA LEU A 288 8.77 1.58 -3.40
C LEU A 288 9.85 0.51 -3.24
N GLY A 289 11.04 0.89 -2.75
CA GLY A 289 12.11 -0.06 -2.45
C GLY A 289 11.69 -1.13 -1.45
N GLY A 290 10.94 -0.74 -0.39
CA GLY A 290 10.40 -1.67 0.60
C GLY A 290 9.39 -2.65 0.01
N VAL A 291 8.49 -2.18 -0.86
CA VAL A 291 7.53 -3.03 -1.58
C VAL A 291 8.25 -4.05 -2.48
N LEU A 292 9.22 -3.58 -3.26
CA LEU A 292 10.00 -4.44 -4.15
C LEU A 292 10.77 -5.50 -3.36
N LEU A 293 11.36 -5.12 -2.24
CA LEU A 293 12.06 -6.06 -1.36
C LEU A 293 11.13 -7.15 -0.84
N LEU A 294 9.99 -6.77 -0.26
CA LEU A 294 9.03 -7.75 0.29
C LEU A 294 8.45 -8.66 -0.80
N SER A 295 8.12 -8.11 -1.98
CA SER A 295 7.62 -8.91 -3.10
C SER A 295 8.68 -9.87 -3.64
N THR A 296 9.96 -9.47 -3.62
CA THR A 296 11.10 -10.32 -4.00
C THR A 296 11.29 -11.46 -3.00
N ILE A 297 11.23 -11.16 -1.70
CA ILE A 297 11.36 -12.17 -0.63
C ILE A 297 10.21 -13.18 -0.72
N ASP A 298 8.97 -12.70 -0.82
CA ASP A 298 7.78 -13.56 -0.91
C ASP A 298 7.91 -14.54 -2.11
N ARG A 299 8.26 -14.03 -3.27
CA ARG A 299 8.42 -14.85 -4.47
C ARG A 299 9.63 -15.79 -4.41
N GLY A 300 10.75 -15.32 -3.88
CA GLY A 300 11.94 -16.14 -3.70
C GLY A 300 11.68 -17.32 -2.77
N LEU A 301 11.04 -17.09 -1.62
CA LEU A 301 10.68 -18.15 -0.67
C LEU A 301 9.66 -19.14 -1.27
N ASN A 302 8.69 -18.64 -2.04
CA ASN A 302 7.75 -19.53 -2.75
C ASN A 302 8.45 -20.43 -3.77
N LEU A 303 9.44 -19.92 -4.52
CA LEU A 303 10.23 -20.72 -5.46
C LEU A 303 11.13 -21.75 -4.77
N MET A 304 11.54 -21.48 -3.55
CA MET A 304 12.28 -22.43 -2.70
C MET A 304 11.36 -23.46 -2.03
N HIS A 305 10.06 -23.47 -2.38
CA HIS A 305 9.04 -24.34 -1.81
C HIS A 305 8.90 -24.22 -0.27
N VAL A 306 9.25 -23.06 0.28
CA VAL A 306 8.98 -22.75 1.69
C VAL A 306 7.48 -22.70 1.91
N SER A 307 6.99 -23.40 2.94
CA SER A 307 5.55 -23.42 3.20
C SER A 307 5.00 -22.03 3.52
N VAL A 308 3.77 -21.76 3.12
CA VAL A 308 3.09 -20.47 3.34
C VAL A 308 3.08 -20.06 4.82
N PHE A 309 3.05 -21.01 5.74
CA PHE A 309 3.09 -20.76 7.17
C PHE A 309 4.45 -20.15 7.59
N TRP A 310 5.56 -20.70 7.11
CA TRP A 310 6.90 -20.18 7.39
C TRP A 310 7.14 -18.83 6.70
N ILE A 311 6.57 -18.61 5.52
CA ILE A 311 6.63 -17.30 4.85
C ILE A 311 5.99 -16.23 5.74
N LYS A 312 4.83 -16.50 6.37
CA LYS A 312 4.19 -15.58 7.32
C LYS A 312 5.06 -15.31 8.56
N VAL A 313 5.74 -16.34 9.09
CA VAL A 313 6.67 -16.16 10.22
C VAL A 313 7.84 -15.25 9.82
N ILE A 314 8.44 -15.50 8.65
CA ILE A 314 9.55 -14.70 8.13
C ILE A 314 9.09 -13.24 7.91
N GLN A 315 7.92 -13.02 7.31
CA GLN A 315 7.34 -11.69 7.14
C GLN A 315 7.17 -10.97 8.48
N GLY A 316 6.62 -11.66 9.50
CA GLY A 316 6.50 -11.11 10.86
C GLY A 316 7.85 -10.73 11.48
N MET A 317 8.87 -11.56 11.31
CA MET A 317 10.23 -11.25 11.78
C MET A 317 10.83 -10.05 11.06
N ILE A 318 10.62 -9.94 9.75
CA ILE A 318 11.08 -8.79 8.96
C ILE A 318 10.43 -7.50 9.45
N ILE A 319 9.12 -7.53 9.74
CA ILE A 319 8.38 -6.38 10.30
C ILE A 319 8.98 -5.98 11.65
N LEU A 320 9.19 -6.95 12.54
CA LEU A 320 9.76 -6.69 13.86
C LEU A 320 11.17 -6.07 13.77
N LEU A 321 12.01 -6.62 12.90
CA LEU A 321 13.35 -6.07 12.66
C LEU A 321 13.29 -4.65 12.07
N ALA A 322 12.39 -4.39 11.15
CA ALA A 322 12.20 -3.07 10.57
C ALA A 322 11.78 -2.04 11.64
N MET A 323 10.85 -2.41 12.53
CA MET A 323 10.41 -1.55 13.63
C MET A 323 11.53 -1.29 14.65
N LEU A 324 12.34 -2.30 14.98
CA LEU A 324 13.50 -2.14 15.85
C LEU A 324 14.54 -1.19 15.25
N LEU A 325 14.79 -1.31 13.94
CA LEU A 325 15.69 -0.41 13.22
C LEU A 325 15.16 1.03 13.17
N ASP A 326 13.86 1.23 12.96
CA ASP A 326 13.25 2.57 12.99
C ASP A 326 13.37 3.21 14.38
N ALA A 327 13.08 2.45 15.45
CA ALA A 327 13.23 2.91 16.82
C ALA A 327 14.68 3.33 17.13
N GLN A 328 15.66 2.57 16.67
CA GLN A 328 17.07 2.93 16.84
C GLN A 328 17.47 4.17 16.03
N ARG A 329 16.96 4.32 14.79
CA ARG A 329 17.18 5.52 13.97
C ARG A 329 16.66 6.78 14.65
N VAL A 330 15.48 6.72 15.25
CA VAL A 330 14.91 7.84 16.01
C VAL A 330 15.82 8.21 17.17
N ARG A 331 16.24 7.22 17.98
CA ARG A 331 17.13 7.44 19.14
C ARG A 331 18.48 8.04 18.75
N LEU A 332 19.10 7.54 17.67
CA LEU A 332 20.38 8.07 17.18
C LEU A 332 20.27 9.54 16.74
N ARG A 333 19.17 9.92 16.11
CA ARG A 333 18.93 11.31 15.69
C ARG A 333 18.67 12.24 16.85
N GLU A 334 17.95 11.82 17.89
CA GLU A 334 17.77 12.59 19.13
C GLU A 334 19.12 12.87 19.79
N LEU A 335 19.96 11.86 19.93
CA LEU A 335 21.32 12.04 20.46
C LEU A 335 22.18 12.97 19.62
N SER A 336 22.05 12.92 18.28
CA SER A 336 22.78 13.83 17.39
C SER A 336 22.34 15.28 17.51
N ASN A 337 21.04 15.52 17.71
CA ASN A 337 20.48 16.86 17.88
C ASN A 337 20.94 17.49 19.22
N ILE A 338 20.98 16.69 20.30
CA ILE A 338 21.49 17.11 21.62
C ILE A 338 22.98 17.50 21.51
N ALA A 339 23.81 16.63 20.91
CA ALA A 339 25.25 16.89 20.73
C ALA A 339 25.53 18.13 19.85
N THR A 340 24.61 18.45 18.92
CA THR A 340 24.74 19.63 18.05
C THR A 340 24.30 20.92 18.78
N SER A 341 23.33 20.84 19.69
CA SER A 341 22.90 21.98 20.51
C SER A 341 23.94 22.34 21.61
N GLU A 342 24.57 21.33 22.22
CA GLU A 342 25.67 21.53 23.18
C GLU A 342 26.93 22.15 22.56
N LYS A 343 27.18 21.94 21.26
CA LYS A 343 28.31 22.57 20.56
C LYS A 343 28.05 24.02 20.12
N LYS A 344 26.81 24.49 20.22
CA LYS A 344 26.42 25.86 19.85
C LYS A 344 26.29 26.80 21.07
N LEU A 345 26.33 26.26 22.28
CA LEU A 345 26.48 26.94 23.54
C LEU A 345 27.95 27.05 23.97
#